data_fbac1fa1462008cf355326e5f69f256e
#
_entry.id   fbac1fa1462008cf355326e5f69f256e
#
_cell.length_a   1.000
_cell.length_b   1.000
_cell.length_c   1.000
_cell.angle_alpha   90.00
_cell.angle_beta   90.00
_cell.angle_gamma   90.00
#
_symmetry.space_group_name_H-M   'P 1'
#
loop_
_entity.id
_entity.type
_entity.pdbx_description
1 polymer ?
#
loop_
_entity_poly.entity_id
_entity_poly.type
_entity_poly.pdbx_seq_one_letter_code
_entity_poly.pdbx_strand_id
1 'polypeptide(L)'
;MAGNFTRDAGLGPLDEDGHDASPLTEEEQRRMALQNILDAWDDSLGEGVDADILATTAIFAALSDMVEAYGEEAVAEMANGLADRVRQGEFTLNRTLN
;
A
#
# COMPACT_ATOMS: atom_id res chain seq x y z
N MET A 1 -11.97 -3.65 17.78
CA MET A 1 -12.39 -3.80 17.11
C MET A 1 -12.19 -3.75 16.65
N ALA A 2 -11.96 -4.10 17.42
CA ALA A 2 -12.37 -4.34 16.73
C ALA A 2 -12.34 -4.55 16.32
N GLY A 3 -12.14 -4.87 16.79
CA GLY A 3 -12.64 -5.32 15.98
C GLY A 3 -12.74 -5.53 15.84
N ASN A 4 -12.63 -5.93 15.90
CA ASN A 4 -13.21 -6.31 15.34
C ASN A 4 -13.50 -6.37 15.10
N PHE A 5 -13.43 -6.77 15.32
CA PHE A 5 -14.04 -7.12 14.57
C PHE A 5 -14.28 -7.50 14.77
N THR A 6 -14.27 -8.15 15.36
CA THR A 6 -14.86 -8.78 14.97
C THR A 6 -15.09 -9.22 15.05
N ARG A 7 -15.27 -9.58 15.35
CA ARG A 7 -15.86 -10.21 14.92
C ARG A 7 -16.23 -10.52 15.06
N ASP A 8 -16.07 -11.02 15.51
CA ASP A 8 -16.76 -11.54 15.10
C ASP A 8 -16.97 -11.80 14.98
N ALA A 9 -16.96 -12.13 15.58
CA ALA A 9 -17.52 -12.59 15.03
C ALA A 9 -17.65 -13.03 14.71
N GLY A 10 -17.70 -13.43 15.08
CA GLY A 10 -18.16 -13.99 14.32
C GLY A 10 -18.06 -14.30 14.04
N LEU A 11 -18.07 -14.64 14.09
CA LEU A 11 -18.39 -15.13 13.29
C LEU A 11 -18.32 -15.51 12.82
N GLY A 12 -18.41 -15.85 13.30
CA GLY A 12 -18.72 -16.42 12.39
C GLY A 12 -18.53 -16.80 11.91
N PRO A 13 -18.62 -17.11 11.76
CA PRO A 13 -18.71 -17.47 10.76
C PRO A 13 -18.58 -17.43 10.17
N LEU A 14 -18.45 -17.60 9.99
CA LEU A 14 -18.57 -17.53 8.90
C LEU A 14 -18.51 -17.56 8.34
N ASP A 15 -18.57 -17.81 8.36
CA ASP A 15 -18.84 -17.83 7.39
C ASP A 15 -18.85 -18.06 6.99
N GLU A 16 -18.87 -18.41 7.12
CA GLU A 16 -19.11 -18.64 6.27
C GLU A 16 -19.24 -18.69 5.71
N ASP A 17 -19.20 -18.99 5.79
CA ASP A 17 -19.38 -18.97 4.89
C ASP A 17 -19.31 -18.66 4.53
N GLY A 18 -19.19 -18.86 4.70
CA GLY A 18 -19.15 -18.53 3.90
C GLY A 18 -18.87 -18.02 3.74
N HIS A 19 -18.90 -18.02 3.56
CA HIS A 19 -18.65 -17.46 3.12
C HIS A 19 -18.23 -17.00 2.82
N ASP A 20 -18.94 -17.48 2.78
CA ASP A 20 -18.38 -17.12 2.38
C ASP A 20 -17.85 -16.12 2.23
N ALA A 21 -18.06 -15.82 2.54
CA ALA A 21 -17.28 -14.65 2.19
C ALA A 21 -15.86 -14.98 2.29
N SER A 22 -15.27 -15.23 1.23
CA SER A 22 -13.87 -15.48 1.26
C SER A 22 -13.11 -14.17 1.35
N PRO A 23 -11.98 -14.19 2.02
CA PRO A 23 -11.13 -13.02 2.08
C PRO A 23 -10.66 -12.66 0.69
N LEU A 24 -10.27 -11.41 0.52
CA LEU A 24 -9.73 -10.94 -0.73
C LEU A 24 -8.43 -11.67 -1.05
N THR A 25 -8.24 -11.96 -2.31
CA THR A 25 -6.96 -12.50 -2.74
C THR A 25 -5.90 -11.42 -2.64
N GLU A 26 -4.64 -11.84 -2.68
CA GLU A 26 -3.54 -10.89 -2.64
C GLU A 26 -3.62 -9.91 -3.80
N GLU A 27 -3.96 -10.42 -4.96
CA GLU A 27 -4.06 -9.56 -6.14
C GLU A 27 -5.19 -8.55 -6.00
N GLU A 28 -6.33 -8.98 -5.44
CA GLU A 28 -7.44 -8.08 -5.19
C GLU A 28 -7.06 -7.00 -4.19
N GLN A 29 -6.31 -7.38 -3.16
CA GLN A 29 -5.85 -6.42 -2.17
C GLN A 29 -4.93 -5.38 -2.78
N ARG A 30 -4.01 -5.82 -3.65
CA ARG A 30 -3.11 -4.88 -4.30
C ARG A 30 -3.85 -3.90 -5.18
N ARG A 31 -4.85 -4.41 -5.90
CA ARG A 31 -5.63 -3.55 -6.78
C ARG A 31 -6.43 -2.53 -6.00
N MET A 32 -7.05 -2.98 -4.92
CA MET A 32 -7.81 -2.07 -4.07
C MET A 32 -6.90 -1.03 -3.42
N ALA A 33 -5.74 -1.47 -2.93
CA ALA A 33 -4.80 -0.55 -2.30
C ALA A 33 -4.33 0.49 -3.30
N LEU A 34 -3.99 0.07 -4.51
CA LEU A 34 -3.54 1.00 -5.53
C LEU A 34 -4.63 2.01 -5.86
N GLN A 35 -5.87 1.54 -6.03
CA GLN A 35 -6.97 2.44 -6.35
C GLN A 35 -7.17 3.46 -5.25
N ASN A 36 -7.15 3.00 -3.99
CA ASN A 36 -7.33 3.90 -2.86
C ASN A 36 -6.21 4.93 -2.77
N ILE A 37 -4.97 4.50 -3.03
CA ILE A 37 -3.84 5.41 -3.00
C ILE A 37 -3.96 6.44 -4.12
N LEU A 38 -4.34 6.00 -5.32
CA LEU A 38 -4.46 6.92 -6.45
C LEU A 38 -5.58 7.92 -6.20
N ASP A 39 -6.68 7.49 -5.63
CA ASP A 39 -7.78 8.41 -5.31
C ASP A 39 -7.33 9.46 -4.30
N ALA A 40 -6.64 9.03 -3.26
CA ALA A 40 -6.15 9.97 -2.25
C ALA A 40 -5.11 10.90 -2.84
N TRP A 41 -4.29 10.40 -3.76
CA TRP A 41 -3.28 11.18 -4.44
C TRP A 41 -3.92 12.31 -5.23
N ASP A 42 -4.93 11.95 -6.03
CA ASP A 42 -5.65 12.94 -6.82
C ASP A 42 -6.33 13.97 -5.93
N ASP A 43 -6.94 13.50 -4.85
CA ASP A 43 -7.60 14.43 -3.91
C ASP A 43 -6.60 15.42 -3.34
N SER A 44 -5.42 14.94 -2.94
CA SER A 44 -4.42 15.81 -2.35
C SER A 44 -3.93 16.85 -3.34
N LEU A 45 -3.68 16.46 -4.58
CA LEU A 45 -3.27 17.40 -5.60
C LEU A 45 -4.35 18.44 -5.85
N GLY A 46 -5.61 18.01 -5.86
CA GLY A 46 -6.74 18.90 -6.04
C GLY A 46 -6.90 19.89 -4.90
N GLU A 47 -6.42 19.55 -3.72
CA GLU A 47 -6.47 20.42 -2.55
C GLU A 47 -5.28 21.37 -2.48
N GLY A 48 -4.37 21.26 -3.42
CA GLY A 48 -3.26 22.18 -3.50
C GLY A 48 -1.96 21.69 -2.90
N VAL A 49 -1.87 20.42 -2.57
CA VAL A 49 -0.62 19.85 -2.07
C VAL A 49 0.35 19.69 -3.24
N ASP A 50 1.59 20.15 -3.05
CA ASP A 50 2.61 20.00 -4.08
C ASP A 50 2.93 18.53 -4.30
N ALA A 51 3.13 18.15 -5.56
CA ALA A 51 3.40 16.77 -5.91
C ALA A 51 4.64 16.23 -5.20
N ASP A 52 5.68 17.04 -5.09
CA ASP A 52 6.92 16.64 -4.40
C ASP A 52 6.66 16.32 -2.94
N ILE A 53 5.90 17.18 -2.29
CA ILE A 53 5.60 17.01 -0.88
C ILE A 53 4.74 15.78 -0.69
N LEU A 54 3.77 15.59 -1.56
CA LEU A 54 2.90 14.43 -1.49
C LEU A 54 3.71 13.15 -1.63
N ALA A 55 4.60 13.10 -2.64
CA ALA A 55 5.38 11.90 -2.89
C ALA A 55 6.31 11.58 -1.74
N THR A 56 7.04 12.58 -1.24
CA THR A 56 7.98 12.32 -0.14
C THR A 56 7.26 11.96 1.14
N THR A 57 6.11 12.57 1.38
CA THR A 57 5.30 12.24 2.54
C THR A 57 4.79 10.80 2.46
N ALA A 58 4.38 10.39 1.27
CA ALA A 58 3.89 9.02 1.07
C ALA A 58 5.00 8.00 1.34
N ILE A 59 6.21 8.29 0.85
CA ILE A 59 7.35 7.40 1.10
C ILE A 59 7.64 7.33 2.59
N PHE A 60 7.66 8.48 3.24
CA PHE A 60 7.92 8.53 4.67
C PHE A 60 6.90 7.72 5.45
N ALA A 61 5.62 7.91 5.14
CA ALA A 61 4.55 7.21 5.85
C ALA A 61 4.66 5.70 5.64
N ALA A 62 4.92 5.28 4.41
CA ALA A 62 5.02 3.87 4.10
C ALA A 62 6.20 3.23 4.82
N LEU A 63 7.36 3.90 4.79
CA LEU A 63 8.55 3.36 5.44
C LEU A 63 8.37 3.30 6.94
N SER A 64 7.76 4.32 7.53
CA SER A 64 7.53 4.34 8.98
C SER A 64 6.67 3.15 9.41
N ASP A 65 5.63 2.90 8.64
CA ASP A 65 4.73 1.79 8.96
C ASP A 65 5.45 0.46 8.83
N MET A 66 6.27 0.31 7.81
CA MET A 66 7.00 -0.93 7.59
C MET A 66 8.07 -1.15 8.66
N VAL A 67 8.74 -0.08 9.08
CA VAL A 67 9.74 -0.19 10.14
C VAL A 67 9.08 -0.65 11.43
N GLU A 68 7.91 -0.14 11.71
CA GLU A 68 7.20 -0.57 12.91
C GLU A 68 6.85 -2.06 12.84
N ALA A 69 6.49 -2.54 11.66
CA ALA A 69 6.08 -3.93 11.48
C ALA A 69 7.27 -4.89 11.40
N TYR A 70 8.34 -4.49 10.75
CA TYR A 70 9.43 -5.41 10.41
C TYR A 70 10.80 -5.02 10.95
N GLY A 71 10.94 -3.81 11.47
CA GLY A 71 12.21 -3.34 12.00
C GLY A 71 13.06 -2.66 10.95
N GLU A 72 14.03 -1.90 11.43
CA GLU A 72 14.85 -1.06 10.56
C GLU A 72 15.69 -1.85 9.59
N GLU A 73 16.27 -2.95 10.06
CA GLU A 73 17.19 -3.68 9.21
C GLU A 73 16.49 -4.31 8.01
N ALA A 74 15.32 -4.90 8.24
CA ALA A 74 14.58 -5.51 7.15
C ALA A 74 14.15 -4.48 6.13
N VAL A 75 13.71 -3.32 6.60
CA VAL A 75 13.27 -2.26 5.70
C VAL A 75 14.45 -1.67 4.93
N ALA A 76 15.61 -1.55 5.61
CA ALA A 76 16.81 -1.06 4.93
C ALA A 76 17.22 -1.99 3.79
N GLU A 77 17.13 -3.29 4.03
CA GLU A 77 17.44 -4.27 2.99
C GLU A 77 16.50 -4.13 1.80
N MET A 78 15.21 -3.99 2.10
CA MET A 78 14.24 -3.80 1.04
C MET A 78 14.51 -2.53 0.26
N ALA A 79 14.86 -1.45 0.96
CA ALA A 79 15.13 -0.18 0.30
C ALA A 79 16.35 -0.27 -0.61
N ASN A 80 17.36 -1.05 -0.21
CA ASN A 80 18.51 -1.27 -1.07
C ASN A 80 18.12 -1.94 -2.37
N GLY A 81 17.21 -2.91 -2.29
CA GLY A 81 16.71 -3.56 -3.50
C GLY A 81 15.93 -2.60 -4.38
N LEU A 82 15.16 -1.72 -3.74
CA LEU A 82 14.39 -0.74 -4.50
C LEU A 82 15.29 0.23 -5.24
N ALA A 83 16.42 0.59 -4.65
CA ALA A 83 17.35 1.51 -5.30
C ALA A 83 17.78 0.97 -6.66
N ASP A 84 18.11 -0.31 -6.73
CA ASP A 84 18.48 -0.93 -7.98
C ASP A 84 17.34 -0.95 -8.98
N ARG A 85 16.15 -1.22 -8.52
CA ARG A 85 14.98 -1.25 -9.39
C ARG A 85 14.67 0.13 -9.96
N VAL A 86 14.89 1.16 -9.16
CA VAL A 86 14.74 2.53 -9.65
C VAL A 86 15.74 2.81 -10.77
N ARG A 87 17.00 2.43 -10.56
CA ARG A 87 18.03 2.65 -11.56
C ARG A 87 17.78 1.89 -12.84
N GLN A 88 17.18 0.72 -12.72
CA GLN A 88 16.87 -0.11 -13.89
C GLN A 88 15.64 0.38 -14.65
N GLY A 89 14.99 1.42 -14.15
CA GLY A 89 13.85 2.00 -14.84
C GLY A 89 12.54 1.27 -14.60
N GLU A 90 12.50 0.42 -13.59
CA GLU A 90 11.29 -0.36 -13.34
C GLU A 90 10.08 0.51 -13.04
N PHE A 91 10.32 1.69 -12.45
CA PHE A 91 9.24 2.59 -12.09
C PHE A 91 9.07 3.74 -13.08
N THR A 92 9.75 3.67 -14.21
CA THR A 92 9.67 4.73 -15.20
C THR A 92 8.45 4.50 -16.07
N LEU A 93 7.44 5.31 -15.87
CA LEU A 93 6.18 5.15 -16.57
C LEU A 93 6.19 5.77 -17.95
N ASN A 94 6.97 6.81 -18.12
CA ASN A 94 6.99 7.57 -19.36
C ASN A 94 8.31 7.38 -20.06
N ARG A 95 8.50 6.23 -20.63
CA ARG A 95 9.76 5.82 -21.17
C ARG A 95 9.86 6.21 -22.61
N THR A 96 9.84 7.35 -22.85
CA THR A 96 9.94 7.75 -24.20
C THR A 96 11.26 7.48 -24.74
N LEU A 97 11.51 7.26 -25.24
CA LEU A 97 12.66 7.24 -25.45
C LEU A 97 13.19 7.75 -26.37
N ASN A 98 13.45 8.00 -26.34
CA ASN A 98 13.85 8.59 -27.04
C ASN A 98 14.67 8.15 -27.33
#